data_4d608fa6adb60c5e7993f1f419fc6a8e
#
_entry.id   4d608fa6adb60c5e7993f1f419fc6a8e
#
_cell.length_a   1.000
_cell.length_b   1.000
_cell.length_c   1.000
_cell.angle_alpha   90.00
_cell.angle_beta   90.00
_cell.angle_gamma   90.00
#
_symmetry.space_group_name_H-M   'P 1'
#
loop_
_entity.id
_entity.type
_entity.pdbx_description
1 polymer ?
#
loop_
_entity_poly.entity_id
_entity_poly.type
_entity_poly.pdbx_seq_one_letter_code
_entity_poly.pdbx_strand_id
1 'polypeptide(L)'
;LVVVGGGPAGLAAALEANRNGIAPEDILIIERDSELGGILNQCIHAGFGLHMFGEELSGPEYSGRFIDEVKEAGIDYVTDSMVLSVSDDRVVTFVSPKLGFVQMKAGAVVLCTGCRERTRGALNIPGTRPAGIYSAGTAQRFVNIEGYMPGKRVVILGSGDIGLIMARRLTLEGAKVLRVCELMPYSGGLARNIAQCLNDFDIPLYLSHTVTDIRGKERVEGVTISKVDENRRPIPGTEEYVECDTLLLSVGLIPENELAKSAGIQLDRVTGGAVVNQFNETTVPGIFACGNALHVHD
;
A
#
# COMPACT_ATOMS: atom_id res chain seq x y z
N LEU A 1 -17.41 -16.86 -10.10
CA LEU A 1 -16.21 -16.42 -9.38
C LEU A 1 -16.37 -14.96 -8.96
N VAL A 2 -16.08 -14.65 -7.69
CA VAL A 2 -16.02 -13.26 -7.22
C VAL A 2 -14.58 -12.91 -6.86
N VAL A 3 -14.07 -11.83 -7.44
CA VAL A 3 -12.74 -11.29 -7.14
C VAL A 3 -12.90 -10.01 -6.33
N VAL A 4 -12.38 -10.00 -5.10
CA VAL A 4 -12.48 -8.86 -4.18
C VAL A 4 -11.21 -8.01 -4.28
N GLY A 5 -11.31 -6.88 -4.94
CA GLY A 5 -10.24 -5.93 -5.26
C GLY A 5 -9.83 -5.99 -6.73
N GLY A 6 -9.94 -4.86 -7.41
CA GLY A 6 -9.60 -4.63 -8.82
C GLY A 6 -8.17 -4.10 -9.04
N GLY A 7 -7.26 -4.33 -8.09
CA GLY A 7 -5.84 -4.05 -8.24
C GLY A 7 -5.12 -5.11 -9.10
N PRO A 8 -3.78 -5.03 -9.27
CA PRO A 8 -3.04 -5.89 -10.19
C PRO A 8 -3.26 -7.38 -9.93
N ALA A 9 -3.33 -7.80 -8.67
CA ALA A 9 -3.56 -9.20 -8.32
C ALA A 9 -4.95 -9.68 -8.72
N GLY A 10 -5.98 -8.84 -8.52
CA GLY A 10 -7.37 -9.18 -8.88
C GLY A 10 -7.60 -9.20 -10.38
N LEU A 11 -7.03 -8.23 -11.11
CA LEU A 11 -7.09 -8.20 -12.57
C LEU A 11 -6.43 -9.45 -13.17
N ALA A 12 -5.23 -9.80 -12.70
CA ALA A 12 -4.54 -11.00 -13.16
C ALA A 12 -5.30 -12.29 -12.83
N ALA A 13 -5.88 -12.39 -11.62
CA ALA A 13 -6.67 -13.55 -11.20
C ALA A 13 -7.93 -13.73 -12.05
N ALA A 14 -8.65 -12.64 -12.34
CA ALA A 14 -9.86 -12.67 -13.17
C ALA A 14 -9.55 -13.07 -14.62
N LEU A 15 -8.51 -12.48 -15.21
CA LEU A 15 -8.08 -12.81 -16.58
C LEU A 15 -7.62 -14.26 -16.70
N GLU A 16 -6.82 -14.72 -15.72
CA GLU A 16 -6.33 -16.10 -15.77
C GLU A 16 -7.44 -17.12 -15.54
N ALA A 17 -8.43 -16.80 -14.70
CA ALA A 17 -9.63 -17.62 -14.53
C ALA A 17 -10.43 -17.73 -15.86
N ASN A 18 -10.59 -16.63 -16.58
CA ASN A 18 -11.24 -16.61 -17.88
C ASN A 18 -10.45 -17.42 -18.93
N ARG A 19 -9.12 -17.24 -19.02
CA ARG A 19 -8.25 -18.00 -19.91
C ARG A 19 -8.30 -19.51 -19.67
N ASN A 20 -8.57 -19.92 -18.43
CA ASN A 20 -8.71 -21.33 -18.03
C ASN A 20 -10.17 -21.83 -18.07
N GLY A 21 -11.07 -21.13 -18.73
CA GLY A 21 -12.39 -21.63 -19.11
C GLY A 21 -13.55 -21.24 -18.20
N ILE A 22 -13.38 -20.29 -17.28
CA ILE A 22 -14.53 -19.65 -16.60
C ILE A 22 -15.09 -18.60 -17.55
N ALA A 23 -16.38 -18.69 -17.88
CA ALA A 23 -17.03 -17.73 -18.76
C ALA A 23 -16.98 -16.31 -18.16
N PRO A 24 -16.79 -15.26 -18.98
CA PRO A 24 -16.64 -13.90 -18.45
C PRO A 24 -17.84 -13.44 -17.64
N GLU A 25 -19.06 -13.81 -18.00
CA GLU A 25 -20.30 -13.55 -17.26
C GLU A 25 -20.38 -14.25 -15.90
N ASP A 26 -19.54 -15.26 -15.67
CA ASP A 26 -19.40 -15.97 -14.39
C ASP A 26 -18.29 -15.38 -13.50
N ILE A 27 -17.66 -14.28 -13.91
CA ILE A 27 -16.61 -13.58 -13.17
C ILE A 27 -17.08 -12.18 -12.84
N LEU A 28 -17.03 -11.80 -11.55
CA LEU A 28 -17.30 -10.44 -11.08
C LEU A 28 -16.13 -9.91 -10.29
N ILE A 29 -15.57 -8.77 -10.68
CA ILE A 29 -14.60 -8.00 -9.90
C ILE A 29 -15.35 -6.93 -9.10
N ILE A 30 -15.10 -6.86 -7.78
CA ILE A 30 -15.68 -5.81 -6.90
C ILE A 30 -14.54 -4.92 -6.43
N GLU A 31 -14.57 -3.63 -6.84
CA GLU A 31 -13.57 -2.62 -6.51
C GLU A 31 -14.19 -1.48 -5.69
N ARG A 32 -13.53 -1.10 -4.60
CA ARG A 32 -13.99 -0.02 -3.71
C ARG A 32 -13.72 1.38 -4.25
N ASP A 33 -12.64 1.55 -5.02
CA ASP A 33 -12.33 2.82 -5.67
C ASP A 33 -13.22 3.03 -6.92
N SER A 34 -13.23 4.25 -7.43
CA SER A 34 -13.99 4.63 -8.64
C SER A 34 -13.44 4.01 -9.93
N GLU A 35 -12.22 3.46 -9.88
CA GLU A 35 -11.51 2.91 -11.02
C GLU A 35 -10.79 1.61 -10.65
N LEU A 36 -10.62 0.72 -11.62
CA LEU A 36 -9.75 -0.44 -11.52
C LEU A 36 -8.28 -0.01 -11.53
N GLY A 37 -7.36 -0.87 -11.07
CA GLY A 37 -5.92 -0.65 -11.06
C GLY A 37 -5.33 -0.56 -9.65
N GLY A 38 -6.16 -0.25 -8.65
CA GLY A 38 -5.78 -0.20 -7.24
C GLY A 38 -4.62 0.75 -6.98
N ILE A 39 -3.66 0.34 -6.15
CA ILE A 39 -2.52 1.17 -5.73
C ILE A 39 -1.64 1.62 -6.90
N LEU A 40 -1.65 0.90 -8.03
CA LEU A 40 -0.84 1.27 -9.19
C LEU A 40 -1.25 2.60 -9.80
N ASN A 41 -2.50 3.00 -9.68
CA ASN A 41 -2.99 4.27 -10.23
C ASN A 41 -2.26 5.50 -9.65
N GLN A 42 -1.77 5.42 -8.42
CA GLN A 42 -0.97 6.49 -7.81
C GLN A 42 0.54 6.32 -7.99
N CYS A 43 1.01 5.19 -8.50
CA CYS A 43 2.43 4.88 -8.70
C CYS A 43 2.91 5.40 -10.07
N ILE A 44 3.00 6.73 -10.24
CA ILE A 44 3.37 7.37 -11.51
C ILE A 44 4.87 7.33 -11.84
N HIS A 45 5.68 6.68 -11.00
CA HIS A 45 7.09 6.42 -11.26
C HIS A 45 7.26 5.15 -12.13
N ALA A 46 8.35 5.10 -12.89
CA ALA A 46 8.75 3.93 -13.65
C ALA A 46 9.27 2.81 -12.74
N GLY A 47 9.19 1.57 -13.23
CA GLY A 47 9.69 0.39 -12.52
C GLY A 47 8.78 -0.84 -12.60
N PHE A 48 7.70 -0.74 -13.36
CA PHE A 48 6.76 -1.82 -13.60
C PHE A 48 6.95 -2.41 -15.02
N GLY A 49 6.47 -3.61 -15.25
CA GLY A 49 6.32 -4.20 -16.58
C GLY A 49 7.57 -4.86 -17.17
N LEU A 50 8.77 -4.60 -16.67
CA LEU A 50 10.02 -5.08 -17.27
C LEU A 50 10.03 -6.62 -17.43
N HIS A 51 9.61 -7.37 -16.42
CA HIS A 51 9.55 -8.82 -16.47
C HIS A 51 8.37 -9.35 -17.28
N MET A 52 7.25 -8.65 -17.29
CA MET A 52 6.01 -9.10 -17.93
C MET A 52 5.94 -8.71 -19.40
N PHE A 53 6.35 -7.48 -19.72
CA PHE A 53 6.20 -6.89 -21.06
C PHE A 53 7.53 -6.57 -21.74
N GLY A 54 8.68 -6.71 -21.05
CA GLY A 54 9.98 -6.29 -21.57
C GLY A 54 10.14 -4.77 -21.69
N GLU A 55 9.24 -4.01 -21.10
CA GLU A 55 9.18 -2.54 -21.15
C GLU A 55 9.13 -1.97 -19.73
N GLU A 56 9.75 -0.82 -19.51
CA GLU A 56 9.66 -0.10 -18.26
C GLU A 56 8.46 0.85 -18.30
N LEU A 57 7.47 0.58 -17.47
CA LEU A 57 6.19 1.28 -17.42
C LEU A 57 6.02 1.98 -16.07
N SER A 58 5.16 3.00 -16.04
CA SER A 58 4.57 3.51 -14.79
C SER A 58 3.47 2.57 -14.29
N GLY A 59 3.05 2.74 -13.02
CA GLY A 59 1.95 1.94 -12.46
C GLY A 59 0.65 2.04 -13.24
N PRO A 60 0.16 3.24 -13.62
CA PRO A 60 -1.04 3.38 -14.45
C PRO A 60 -0.93 2.72 -15.84
N GLU A 61 0.22 2.82 -16.50
CA GLU A 61 0.46 2.15 -17.79
C GLU A 61 0.42 0.64 -17.64
N TYR A 62 1.03 0.12 -16.57
CA TYR A 62 1.02 -1.32 -16.29
C TYR A 62 -0.41 -1.82 -15.99
N SER A 63 -1.13 -1.17 -15.08
CA SER A 63 -2.49 -1.56 -14.75
C SER A 63 -3.45 -1.37 -15.92
N GLY A 64 -3.24 -0.33 -16.73
CA GLY A 64 -4.04 -0.04 -17.92
C GLY A 64 -4.10 -1.19 -18.90
N ARG A 65 -2.96 -1.85 -19.16
CA ARG A 65 -2.91 -3.04 -20.04
C ARG A 65 -3.82 -4.16 -19.54
N PHE A 66 -3.80 -4.47 -18.26
CA PHE A 66 -4.67 -5.50 -17.67
C PHE A 66 -6.15 -5.08 -17.63
N ILE A 67 -6.41 -3.80 -17.40
CA ILE A 67 -7.78 -3.25 -17.42
C ILE A 67 -8.38 -3.36 -18.82
N ASP A 68 -7.59 -3.06 -19.84
CA ASP A 68 -8.04 -3.18 -21.24
C ASP A 68 -8.32 -4.65 -21.60
N GLU A 69 -7.46 -5.58 -21.21
CA GLU A 69 -7.71 -7.01 -21.39
C GLU A 69 -8.98 -7.49 -20.67
N VAL A 70 -9.25 -7.02 -19.44
CA VAL A 70 -10.50 -7.33 -18.69
C VAL A 70 -11.72 -6.86 -19.45
N LYS A 71 -11.68 -5.64 -20.00
CA LYS A 71 -12.78 -5.07 -20.83
C LYS A 71 -12.95 -5.85 -22.14
N GLU A 72 -11.86 -6.16 -22.83
CA GLU A 72 -11.88 -6.93 -24.09
C GLU A 72 -12.41 -8.35 -23.88
N ALA A 73 -12.10 -8.98 -22.75
CA ALA A 73 -12.61 -10.28 -22.37
C ALA A 73 -14.09 -10.26 -21.98
N GLY A 74 -14.68 -9.08 -21.76
CA GLY A 74 -16.07 -8.93 -21.34
C GLY A 74 -16.32 -9.35 -19.90
N ILE A 75 -15.30 -9.31 -19.03
CA ILE A 75 -15.42 -9.64 -17.60
C ILE A 75 -16.16 -8.51 -16.88
N ASP A 76 -17.18 -8.86 -16.11
CA ASP A 76 -17.97 -7.91 -15.35
C ASP A 76 -17.20 -7.35 -14.14
N TYR A 77 -17.37 -6.04 -13.89
CA TYR A 77 -16.83 -5.39 -12.70
C TYR A 77 -17.75 -4.28 -12.17
N VAL A 78 -17.69 -4.05 -10.88
CA VAL A 78 -18.36 -2.94 -10.20
C VAL A 78 -17.34 -2.14 -9.41
N THR A 79 -17.32 -0.82 -9.64
CA THR A 79 -16.51 0.16 -8.90
C THR A 79 -17.34 0.88 -7.85
N ASP A 80 -16.72 1.73 -7.02
CA ASP A 80 -17.35 2.41 -5.90
C ASP A 80 -18.10 1.42 -4.97
N SER A 81 -17.62 0.18 -4.90
CA SER A 81 -18.36 -0.92 -4.28
C SER A 81 -17.54 -1.57 -3.18
N MET A 82 -17.95 -1.37 -1.94
CA MET A 82 -17.23 -1.82 -0.75
C MET A 82 -17.74 -3.18 -0.27
N VAL A 83 -16.89 -4.19 -0.31
CA VAL A 83 -17.17 -5.48 0.32
C VAL A 83 -17.08 -5.33 1.83
N LEU A 84 -18.15 -5.70 2.53
CA LEU A 84 -18.30 -5.57 3.98
C LEU A 84 -17.92 -6.87 4.71
N SER A 85 -18.26 -8.01 4.12
CA SER A 85 -17.95 -9.33 4.68
C SER A 85 -17.93 -10.41 3.62
N VAL A 86 -17.20 -11.46 3.92
CA VAL A 86 -17.24 -12.75 3.22
C VAL A 86 -17.47 -13.80 4.29
N SER A 87 -18.43 -14.70 4.08
CA SER A 87 -18.70 -15.80 4.99
C SER A 87 -17.92 -17.05 4.61
N ASP A 88 -17.83 -18.01 5.53
CA ASP A 88 -17.19 -19.31 5.32
C ASP A 88 -17.88 -20.16 4.24
N ASP A 89 -19.17 -19.90 4.01
CA ASP A 89 -19.93 -20.54 2.94
C ASP A 89 -19.93 -19.69 1.63
N ARG A 90 -19.07 -18.72 1.51
CA ARG A 90 -18.82 -17.86 0.32
C ARG A 90 -19.96 -16.92 -0.05
N VAL A 91 -20.71 -16.44 0.92
CA VAL A 91 -21.61 -15.30 0.70
C VAL A 91 -20.80 -14.02 0.82
N VAL A 92 -20.76 -13.25 -0.29
CA VAL A 92 -20.13 -11.95 -0.36
C VAL A 92 -21.17 -10.88 -0.14
N THR A 93 -20.98 -10.04 0.86
CA THR A 93 -21.85 -8.90 1.17
C THR A 93 -21.13 -7.61 0.82
N PHE A 94 -21.74 -6.77 0.00
CA PHE A 94 -21.14 -5.48 -0.37
C PHE A 94 -22.22 -4.39 -0.53
N VAL A 95 -21.75 -3.13 -0.51
CA VAL A 95 -22.57 -1.95 -0.80
C VAL A 95 -22.06 -1.27 -2.06
N SER A 96 -22.98 -0.80 -2.88
CA SER A 96 -22.68 -0.11 -4.13
C SER A 96 -23.65 1.06 -4.31
N PRO A 97 -23.24 2.23 -4.82
CA PRO A 97 -24.15 3.34 -5.12
C PRO A 97 -25.23 2.96 -6.12
N LYS A 98 -24.92 2.06 -7.05
CA LYS A 98 -25.84 1.63 -8.11
C LYS A 98 -26.76 0.48 -7.68
N LEU A 99 -26.21 -0.48 -6.92
CA LEU A 99 -26.91 -1.73 -6.59
C LEU A 99 -27.48 -1.75 -5.16
N GLY A 100 -27.11 -0.76 -4.32
CA GLY A 100 -27.45 -0.74 -2.91
C GLY A 100 -26.72 -1.80 -2.10
N PHE A 101 -27.38 -2.38 -1.11
CA PHE A 101 -26.87 -3.48 -0.31
C PHE A 101 -27.12 -4.81 -1.03
N VAL A 102 -26.06 -5.54 -1.30
CA VAL A 102 -26.09 -6.81 -2.06
C VAL A 102 -25.51 -7.93 -1.24
N GLN A 103 -26.18 -9.07 -1.26
CA GLN A 103 -25.64 -10.36 -0.78
C GLN A 103 -25.70 -11.36 -1.94
N MET A 104 -24.56 -11.95 -2.27
CA MET A 104 -24.46 -12.92 -3.34
C MET A 104 -23.67 -14.15 -2.93
N LYS A 105 -24.17 -15.32 -3.28
CA LYS A 105 -23.47 -16.59 -3.12
C LYS A 105 -22.51 -16.81 -4.28
N ALA A 106 -21.22 -16.96 -3.99
CA ALA A 106 -20.21 -17.26 -4.98
C ALA A 106 -19.85 -18.76 -5.03
N GLY A 107 -19.52 -19.26 -6.21
CA GLY A 107 -18.92 -20.60 -6.36
C GLY A 107 -17.49 -20.65 -5.79
N ALA A 108 -16.75 -19.56 -6.01
CA ALA A 108 -15.42 -19.31 -5.40
C ALA A 108 -15.21 -17.82 -5.18
N VAL A 109 -14.33 -17.46 -4.23
CA VAL A 109 -13.93 -16.08 -3.92
C VAL A 109 -12.42 -15.96 -3.95
N VAL A 110 -11.88 -14.92 -4.58
CA VAL A 110 -10.46 -14.57 -4.53
C VAL A 110 -10.28 -13.26 -3.78
N LEU A 111 -9.56 -13.26 -2.66
CA LEU A 111 -9.25 -12.08 -1.88
C LEU A 111 -7.97 -11.42 -2.40
N CYS A 112 -8.15 -10.24 -3.03
CA CYS A 112 -7.08 -9.42 -3.61
C CYS A 112 -7.06 -8.04 -2.95
N THR A 113 -7.29 -7.98 -1.65
CA THR A 113 -7.51 -6.77 -0.86
C THR A 113 -6.26 -5.92 -0.64
N GLY A 114 -5.09 -6.43 -1.04
CA GLY A 114 -3.83 -5.72 -0.96
C GLY A 114 -3.32 -5.59 0.48
N CYS A 115 -2.70 -4.43 0.76
CA CYS A 115 -2.12 -4.13 2.07
C CYS A 115 -2.42 -2.68 2.47
N ARG A 116 -2.17 -2.36 3.73
CA ARG A 116 -2.18 -1.00 4.28
C ARG A 116 -0.84 -0.67 4.92
N GLU A 117 -0.51 0.61 4.98
CA GLU A 117 0.70 1.08 5.62
C GLU A 117 0.57 1.10 7.14
N ARG A 118 1.67 0.91 7.85
CA ARG A 118 1.74 1.11 9.29
C ARG A 118 1.57 2.59 9.61
N THR A 119 0.62 2.88 10.49
CA THR A 119 0.34 4.24 10.96
C THR A 119 1.20 4.61 12.16
N ARG A 120 1.21 5.91 12.51
CA ARG A 120 1.83 6.39 13.75
C ARG A 120 1.35 5.62 14.99
N GLY A 121 0.07 5.27 15.05
CA GLY A 121 -0.50 4.52 16.16
C GLY A 121 0.12 3.14 16.32
N ALA A 122 0.42 2.46 15.23
CA ALA A 122 1.09 1.16 15.25
C ALA A 122 2.56 1.25 15.71
N LEU A 123 3.21 2.40 15.48
CA LEU A 123 4.59 2.65 15.90
C LEU A 123 4.70 3.18 17.34
N ASN A 124 3.60 3.61 17.93
CA ASN A 124 3.57 4.23 19.25
C ASN A 124 4.56 5.40 19.43
N ILE A 125 4.77 6.21 18.38
CA ILE A 125 5.65 7.38 18.48
C ILE A 125 5.05 8.38 19.51
N PRO A 126 5.78 8.78 20.53
CA PRO A 126 5.34 9.74 21.53
C PRO A 126 5.02 11.12 20.95
N GLY A 127 4.44 11.98 21.77
CA GLY A 127 4.14 13.37 21.45
C GLY A 127 2.69 13.64 21.09
N THR A 128 2.44 14.83 20.55
CA THR A 128 1.10 15.32 20.20
C THR A 128 0.57 14.66 18.91
N ARG A 129 -0.71 14.88 18.59
CA ARG A 129 -1.37 14.32 17.39
C ARG A 129 -1.94 15.40 16.48
N PRO A 130 -1.11 16.28 15.95
CA PRO A 130 -1.53 17.32 15.03
C PRO A 130 -1.78 16.78 13.63
N ALA A 131 -2.36 17.59 12.74
CA ALA A 131 -2.33 17.33 11.29
C ALA A 131 -0.88 17.35 10.77
N GLY A 132 -0.64 16.75 9.60
CA GLY A 132 0.69 16.73 8.98
C GLY A 132 1.49 15.43 9.21
N ILE A 133 0.87 14.41 9.80
CA ILE A 133 1.46 13.07 9.93
C ILE A 133 0.72 12.15 8.97
N TYR A 134 1.42 11.65 7.96
CA TYR A 134 0.85 10.79 6.92
C TYR A 134 1.70 9.55 6.70
N SER A 135 1.11 8.47 6.25
CA SER A 135 1.89 7.42 5.60
C SER A 135 2.36 7.88 4.21
N ALA A 136 3.43 7.30 3.72
CA ALA A 136 4.02 7.72 2.44
C ALA A 136 3.06 7.49 1.27
N GLY A 137 2.31 6.38 1.26
CA GLY A 137 1.30 6.10 0.24
C GLY A 137 0.08 7.03 0.30
N THR A 138 -0.33 7.47 1.50
CA THR A 138 -1.37 8.51 1.63
C THR A 138 -0.89 9.83 1.04
N ALA A 139 0.35 10.23 1.32
CA ALA A 139 0.95 11.43 0.72
C ALA A 139 1.10 11.29 -0.81
N GLN A 140 1.42 10.08 -1.28
CA GLN A 140 1.49 9.78 -2.72
C GLN A 140 0.14 9.98 -3.40
N ARG A 141 -0.95 9.50 -2.79
CA ARG A 141 -2.31 9.72 -3.29
C ARG A 141 -2.65 11.20 -3.34
N PHE A 142 -2.38 11.94 -2.28
CA PHE A 142 -2.64 13.39 -2.26
C PHE A 142 -1.95 14.11 -3.39
N VAL A 143 -0.67 13.84 -3.64
CA VAL A 143 0.10 14.54 -4.68
C VAL A 143 -0.29 14.04 -6.08
N ASN A 144 -0.38 12.73 -6.29
CA ASN A 144 -0.46 12.15 -7.62
C ASN A 144 -1.90 12.00 -8.15
N ILE A 145 -2.89 11.89 -7.27
CA ILE A 145 -4.30 11.72 -7.65
C ILE A 145 -5.11 12.97 -7.33
N GLU A 146 -5.00 13.49 -6.09
CA GLU A 146 -5.86 14.56 -5.60
C GLU A 146 -5.30 15.96 -5.90
N GLY A 147 -4.01 16.08 -6.29
CA GLY A 147 -3.36 17.36 -6.57
C GLY A 147 -3.09 18.23 -5.34
N TYR A 148 -3.02 17.63 -4.14
CA TYR A 148 -2.76 18.33 -2.89
C TYR A 148 -1.33 18.11 -2.39
N MET A 149 -0.68 19.19 -1.98
CA MET A 149 0.63 19.12 -1.33
C MET A 149 0.45 18.85 0.18
N PRO A 150 0.99 17.73 0.72
CA PRO A 150 0.83 17.39 2.13
C PRO A 150 1.57 18.34 3.09
N GLY A 151 2.64 19.00 2.62
CA GLY A 151 3.38 19.99 3.38
C GLY A 151 4.58 20.53 2.61
N LYS A 152 5.34 21.44 3.26
CA LYS A 152 6.46 22.16 2.65
C LYS A 152 7.83 21.79 3.21
N ARG A 153 7.89 21.38 4.47
CA ARG A 153 9.13 21.00 5.18
C ARG A 153 8.94 19.61 5.76
N VAL A 154 9.50 18.63 5.10
CA VAL A 154 9.15 17.21 5.29
C VAL A 154 10.30 16.44 5.91
N VAL A 155 10.01 15.68 6.94
CA VAL A 155 10.86 14.60 7.47
C VAL A 155 10.20 13.27 7.10
N ILE A 156 11.00 12.31 6.65
CA ILE A 156 10.53 10.96 6.30
C ILE A 156 11.14 9.96 7.26
N LEU A 157 10.33 9.10 7.87
CA LEU A 157 10.75 7.98 8.68
C LEU A 157 10.56 6.68 7.89
N GLY A 158 11.66 5.96 7.66
CA GLY A 158 11.74 4.77 6.84
C GLY A 158 12.33 5.05 5.46
N SER A 159 13.25 4.19 5.03
CA SER A 159 13.97 4.27 3.75
C SER A 159 13.62 3.16 2.77
N GLY A 160 12.40 2.59 2.91
CA GLY A 160 11.83 1.72 1.88
C GLY A 160 11.52 2.50 0.60
N ASP A 161 11.33 1.81 -0.52
CA ASP A 161 11.20 2.42 -1.84
C ASP A 161 10.13 3.52 -1.92
N ILE A 162 8.97 3.33 -1.30
CA ILE A 162 7.90 4.35 -1.30
C ILE A 162 8.38 5.64 -0.61
N GLY A 163 9.11 5.53 0.51
CA GLY A 163 9.67 6.68 1.21
C GLY A 163 10.68 7.45 0.36
N LEU A 164 11.56 6.72 -0.34
CA LEU A 164 12.57 7.31 -1.24
C LEU A 164 11.91 7.98 -2.45
N ILE A 165 10.97 7.31 -3.09
CA ILE A 165 10.21 7.83 -4.24
C ILE A 165 9.45 9.11 -3.84
N MET A 166 8.84 9.12 -2.65
CA MET A 166 8.14 10.30 -2.15
C MET A 166 9.09 11.44 -1.76
N ALA A 167 10.31 11.14 -1.29
CA ALA A 167 11.33 12.18 -1.08
C ALA A 167 11.62 12.93 -2.38
N ARG A 168 11.88 12.20 -3.46
CA ARG A 168 12.07 12.79 -4.80
C ARG A 168 10.82 13.53 -5.28
N ARG A 169 9.64 12.87 -5.19
CA ARG A 169 8.40 13.43 -5.71
C ARG A 169 8.05 14.76 -5.06
N LEU A 170 8.08 14.83 -3.73
CA LEU A 170 7.79 16.06 -2.99
C LEU A 170 8.79 17.17 -3.30
N THR A 171 10.06 16.84 -3.49
CA THR A 171 11.09 17.81 -3.88
C THR A 171 10.81 18.40 -5.27
N LEU A 172 10.40 17.56 -6.23
CA LEU A 172 10.02 18.02 -7.57
C LEU A 172 8.78 18.92 -7.54
N GLU A 173 7.87 18.72 -6.59
CA GLU A 173 6.69 19.57 -6.39
C GLU A 173 6.98 20.81 -5.52
N GLY A 174 8.24 21.06 -5.17
CA GLY A 174 8.68 22.28 -4.49
C GLY A 174 8.67 22.22 -2.96
N ALA A 175 8.44 21.06 -2.34
CA ALA A 175 8.68 20.89 -0.93
C ALA A 175 10.17 20.70 -0.63
N LYS A 176 10.59 21.07 0.58
CA LYS A 176 11.93 20.75 1.09
C LYS A 176 11.88 19.50 1.94
N VAL A 177 12.41 18.39 1.42
CA VAL A 177 12.66 17.20 2.21
C VAL A 177 13.95 17.43 3.01
N LEU A 178 13.81 17.48 4.33
CA LEU A 178 14.91 17.85 5.24
C LEU A 178 15.86 16.68 5.47
N ARG A 179 15.28 15.48 5.62
CA ARG A 179 16.01 14.21 5.79
C ARG A 179 15.09 13.01 5.69
N VAL A 180 15.70 11.88 5.39
CA VAL A 180 15.14 10.54 5.56
C VAL A 180 15.85 9.88 6.74
N CYS A 181 15.09 9.34 7.69
CA CYS A 181 15.60 8.60 8.85
C CYS A 181 15.27 7.12 8.70
N GLU A 182 16.23 6.27 8.96
CA GLU A 182 16.10 4.82 8.90
C GLU A 182 16.53 4.20 10.23
N LEU A 183 15.67 3.34 10.77
CA LEU A 183 15.90 2.64 12.03
C LEU A 183 17.08 1.66 11.94
N MET A 184 17.21 1.02 10.77
CA MET A 184 18.28 0.03 10.52
C MET A 184 19.59 0.71 10.16
N PRO A 185 20.74 0.01 10.30
CA PRO A 185 22.05 0.51 9.86
C PRO A 185 22.24 0.46 8.34
N TYR A 186 21.19 0.13 7.59
CA TYR A 186 21.16 0.07 6.12
C TYR A 186 19.77 0.50 5.62
N SER A 187 19.71 0.97 4.37
CA SER A 187 18.45 1.29 3.72
C SER A 187 17.74 0.02 3.25
N GLY A 188 16.41 -0.03 3.40
CA GLY A 188 15.57 -1.09 2.85
C GLY A 188 15.21 -0.89 1.36
N GLY A 189 15.43 0.30 0.82
CA GLY A 189 15.11 0.60 -0.58
C GLY A 189 16.20 0.16 -1.57
N LEU A 190 15.82 0.03 -2.83
CA LEU A 190 16.72 -0.35 -3.92
C LEU A 190 17.85 0.70 -4.10
N ALA A 191 19.06 0.24 -4.40
CA ALA A 191 20.23 1.11 -4.60
C ALA A 191 19.99 2.20 -5.66
N ARG A 192 19.26 1.88 -6.74
CA ARG A 192 18.88 2.87 -7.75
C ARG A 192 17.99 3.98 -7.18
N ASN A 193 17.07 3.66 -6.26
CA ASN A 193 16.19 4.64 -5.63
C ASN A 193 16.95 5.52 -4.63
N ILE A 194 17.96 4.98 -3.93
CA ILE A 194 18.87 5.80 -3.11
C ILE A 194 19.59 6.83 -4.00
N ALA A 195 20.15 6.40 -5.14
CA ALA A 195 20.81 7.31 -6.07
C ALA A 195 19.87 8.37 -6.63
N GLN A 196 18.78 7.93 -7.29
CA GLN A 196 17.87 8.81 -8.04
C GLN A 196 16.93 9.64 -7.16
N CYS A 197 16.65 9.20 -5.94
CA CYS A 197 15.67 9.86 -5.08
C CYS A 197 16.31 10.67 -3.95
N LEU A 198 17.52 10.34 -3.53
CA LEU A 198 18.21 11.05 -2.46
C LEU A 198 19.47 11.76 -2.97
N ASN A 199 20.42 11.03 -3.58
CA ASN A 199 21.72 11.61 -3.95
C ASN A 199 21.57 12.70 -5.03
N ASP A 200 20.74 12.50 -6.05
CA ASP A 200 20.50 13.48 -7.12
C ASP A 200 19.81 14.77 -6.63
N PHE A 201 19.26 14.74 -5.41
CA PHE A 201 18.54 15.86 -4.79
C PHE A 201 19.20 16.37 -3.50
N ASP A 202 20.39 15.88 -3.16
CA ASP A 202 21.11 16.23 -1.93
C ASP A 202 20.26 16.03 -0.65
N ILE A 203 19.38 15.01 -0.63
CA ILE A 203 18.57 14.67 0.52
C ILE A 203 19.34 13.73 1.45
N PRO A 204 19.63 14.13 2.69
CA PRO A 204 20.43 13.33 3.59
C PRO A 204 19.66 12.11 4.13
N LEU A 205 20.33 10.95 4.15
CA LEU A 205 19.87 9.70 4.76
C LEU A 205 20.59 9.46 6.08
N TYR A 206 19.82 9.37 7.17
CA TYR A 206 20.31 9.10 8.52
C TYR A 206 19.97 7.67 8.91
N LEU A 207 20.96 6.78 8.81
CA LEU A 207 20.82 5.38 9.24
C LEU A 207 20.97 5.27 10.76
N SER A 208 20.37 4.24 11.37
CA SER A 208 20.33 4.04 12.82
C SER A 208 19.72 5.23 13.56
N HIS A 209 18.67 5.83 13.00
CA HIS A 209 17.92 6.94 13.58
C HIS A 209 16.43 6.70 13.56
N THR A 210 15.73 7.21 14.56
CA THR A 210 14.25 7.14 14.62
C THR A 210 13.66 8.43 15.17
N VAL A 211 12.37 8.64 14.91
CA VAL A 211 11.60 9.74 15.52
C VAL A 211 11.13 9.31 16.91
N THR A 212 11.48 10.09 17.90
CA THR A 212 11.20 9.81 19.34
C THR A 212 10.14 10.71 19.94
N ASP A 213 9.83 11.86 19.32
CA ASP A 213 8.78 12.76 19.77
C ASP A 213 8.21 13.59 18.60
N ILE A 214 6.94 13.95 18.68
CA ILE A 214 6.25 14.80 17.71
C ILE A 214 5.64 15.98 18.44
N ARG A 215 5.91 17.19 17.95
CA ARG A 215 5.37 18.43 18.50
C ARG A 215 4.52 19.17 17.50
N GLY A 216 3.51 19.84 18.01
CA GLY A 216 2.59 20.70 17.29
C GLY A 216 1.21 20.64 17.93
N LYS A 217 0.39 21.65 17.65
CA LYS A 217 -0.98 21.74 18.14
C LYS A 217 -2.00 21.45 17.03
N GLU A 218 -2.09 22.34 16.07
CA GLU A 218 -2.98 22.16 14.91
C GLU A 218 -2.30 21.36 13.81
N ARG A 219 -1.02 21.64 13.58
CA ARG A 219 -0.17 20.96 12.62
C ARG A 219 1.16 20.60 13.26
N VAL A 220 1.90 19.67 12.66
CA VAL A 220 3.28 19.37 13.05
C VAL A 220 4.11 20.64 12.99
N GLU A 221 4.83 20.95 14.05
CA GLU A 221 5.79 22.05 14.17
C GLU A 221 7.22 21.53 14.15
N GLY A 222 7.39 20.26 14.50
CA GLY A 222 8.68 19.60 14.43
C GLY A 222 8.64 18.21 15.05
N VAL A 223 9.72 17.48 14.85
CA VAL A 223 9.96 16.15 15.40
C VAL A 223 11.32 16.08 16.09
N THR A 224 11.42 15.25 17.13
CA THR A 224 12.70 14.91 17.73
C THR A 224 13.18 13.59 17.14
N ILE A 225 14.43 13.57 16.72
CA ILE A 225 15.10 12.41 16.12
C ILE A 225 16.26 12.01 17.04
N SER A 226 16.41 10.72 17.29
CA SER A 226 17.52 10.18 18.08
C SER A 226 18.25 9.07 17.34
N LYS A 227 19.53 8.91 17.62
CA LYS A 227 20.26 7.69 17.23
C LYS A 227 19.70 6.51 18.00
N VAL A 228 19.82 5.31 17.42
CA VAL A 228 19.48 4.06 18.08
C VAL A 228 20.68 3.15 18.22
N ASP A 229 20.64 2.35 19.28
CA ASP A 229 21.62 1.30 19.55
C ASP A 229 21.37 0.03 18.69
N GLU A 230 22.19 -0.99 18.87
CA GLU A 230 22.05 -2.31 18.20
C GLU A 230 20.72 -3.02 18.48
N ASN A 231 20.07 -2.69 19.60
CA ASN A 231 18.76 -3.19 19.98
C ASN A 231 17.63 -2.31 19.46
N ARG A 232 17.94 -1.30 18.62
CA ARG A 232 16.99 -0.34 18.05
C ARG A 232 16.33 0.55 19.12
N ARG A 233 17.02 0.81 20.23
CA ARG A 233 16.55 1.70 21.32
C ARG A 233 17.20 3.07 21.19
N PRO A 234 16.43 4.15 21.35
CA PRO A 234 17.00 5.50 21.34
C PRO A 234 18.11 5.68 22.36
N ILE A 235 19.23 6.27 21.94
CA ILE A 235 20.39 6.56 22.78
C ILE A 235 20.17 7.94 23.42
N PRO A 236 20.08 8.03 24.76
CA PRO A 236 19.91 9.33 25.44
C PRO A 236 21.08 10.28 25.14
N GLY A 237 20.76 11.58 25.00
CA GLY A 237 21.72 12.64 24.68
C GLY A 237 22.07 12.76 23.20
N THR A 238 21.36 12.01 22.32
CA THR A 238 21.51 12.12 20.86
C THR A 238 20.32 12.80 20.20
N GLU A 239 19.40 13.33 21.00
CA GLU A 239 18.17 13.95 20.55
C GLU A 239 18.46 15.23 19.74
N GLU A 240 17.92 15.30 18.54
CA GLU A 240 17.94 16.49 17.69
C GLU A 240 16.51 16.91 17.35
N TYR A 241 16.13 18.13 17.66
CA TYR A 241 14.85 18.69 17.23
C TYR A 241 14.94 19.22 15.80
N VAL A 242 14.04 18.79 14.95
CA VAL A 242 13.96 19.20 13.54
C VAL A 242 12.62 19.90 13.32
N GLU A 243 12.68 21.19 13.03
CA GLU A 243 11.52 21.97 12.66
C GLU A 243 10.99 21.54 11.28
N CYS A 244 9.76 21.04 11.23
CA CYS A 244 9.08 20.60 10.02
C CYS A 244 7.57 20.75 10.16
N ASP A 245 6.84 20.76 9.06
CA ASP A 245 5.38 20.83 9.05
C ASP A 245 4.74 19.49 8.65
N THR A 246 5.56 18.50 8.29
CA THR A 246 5.08 17.20 7.83
C THR A 246 6.05 16.08 8.20
N LEU A 247 5.49 15.01 8.74
CA LEU A 247 6.16 13.73 8.98
C LEU A 247 5.53 12.66 8.08
N LEU A 248 6.32 12.07 7.18
CA LEU A 248 5.91 10.90 6.41
C LEU A 248 6.43 9.62 7.05
N LEU A 249 5.60 8.59 7.07
CA LEU A 249 5.90 7.28 7.61
C LEU A 249 5.95 6.27 6.46
N SER A 250 7.13 5.69 6.21
CA SER A 250 7.37 4.60 5.26
C SER A 250 7.99 3.41 6.00
N VAL A 251 7.22 2.84 6.92
CA VAL A 251 7.71 1.93 7.97
C VAL A 251 7.12 0.53 7.86
N GLY A 252 6.84 0.11 6.66
CA GLY A 252 6.35 -1.21 6.31
C GLY A 252 4.85 -1.27 6.09
N LEU A 253 4.44 -2.37 5.50
CA LEU A 253 3.08 -2.67 5.05
C LEU A 253 2.49 -3.80 5.91
N ILE A 254 1.16 -3.86 5.96
CA ILE A 254 0.39 -4.90 6.66
C ILE A 254 -0.63 -5.45 5.68
N PRO A 255 -0.64 -6.76 5.40
CA PRO A 255 -1.69 -7.40 4.60
C PRO A 255 -3.10 -7.05 5.10
N GLU A 256 -3.99 -6.69 4.17
CA GLU A 256 -5.36 -6.29 4.52
C GLU A 256 -6.28 -7.50 4.57
N ASN A 257 -6.45 -8.07 5.76
CA ASN A 257 -7.11 -9.36 5.98
C ASN A 257 -8.34 -9.30 6.90
N GLU A 258 -9.00 -8.14 7.03
CA GLU A 258 -10.23 -8.06 7.83
C GLU A 258 -11.35 -8.94 7.27
N LEU A 259 -11.47 -8.99 5.92
CA LEU A 259 -12.42 -9.89 5.25
C LEU A 259 -12.05 -11.37 5.44
N ALA A 260 -10.76 -11.70 5.38
CA ALA A 260 -10.30 -13.07 5.64
C ALA A 260 -10.64 -13.51 7.08
N LYS A 261 -10.45 -12.64 8.06
CA LYS A 261 -10.85 -12.90 9.46
C LYS A 261 -12.35 -13.10 9.59
N SER A 262 -13.17 -12.29 8.90
CA SER A 262 -14.62 -12.42 8.95
C SER A 262 -15.12 -13.77 8.39
N ALA A 263 -14.38 -14.33 7.43
CA ALA A 263 -14.64 -15.66 6.85
C ALA A 263 -14.08 -16.80 7.70
N GLY A 264 -13.44 -16.53 8.85
CA GLY A 264 -12.83 -17.56 9.69
C GLY A 264 -11.51 -18.13 9.15
N ILE A 265 -10.88 -17.46 8.19
CA ILE A 265 -9.60 -17.88 7.59
C ILE A 265 -8.47 -17.68 8.61
N GLN A 266 -7.62 -18.71 8.76
CA GLN A 266 -6.43 -18.62 9.60
C GLN A 266 -5.40 -17.69 8.95
N LEU A 267 -4.80 -16.83 9.78
CA LEU A 267 -3.72 -15.94 9.36
C LEU A 267 -2.38 -16.42 9.90
N ASP A 268 -1.35 -16.31 9.09
CA ASP A 268 0.02 -16.57 9.51
C ASP A 268 0.51 -15.46 10.46
N ARG A 269 1.17 -15.85 11.56
CA ARG A 269 1.59 -14.90 12.61
C ARG A 269 2.77 -14.02 12.20
N VAL A 270 3.56 -14.47 11.24
CA VAL A 270 4.78 -13.76 10.79
C VAL A 270 4.43 -12.79 9.68
N THR A 271 3.75 -13.28 8.64
CA THR A 271 3.41 -12.47 7.46
C THR A 271 2.14 -11.63 7.65
N GLY A 272 1.23 -12.07 8.53
CA GLY A 272 -0.10 -11.48 8.67
C GLY A 272 -1.04 -11.80 7.51
N GLY A 273 -0.59 -12.55 6.51
CA GLY A 273 -1.36 -13.02 5.38
C GLY A 273 -2.20 -14.26 5.70
N ALA A 274 -3.10 -14.64 4.80
CA ALA A 274 -3.86 -15.86 4.93
C ALA A 274 -2.95 -17.09 4.83
N VAL A 275 -3.20 -18.10 5.67
CA VAL A 275 -2.58 -19.44 5.50
C VAL A 275 -3.21 -20.10 4.28
N VAL A 276 -2.38 -20.44 3.30
CA VAL A 276 -2.81 -21.03 2.03
C VAL A 276 -2.05 -22.31 1.71
N ASN A 277 -2.66 -23.13 0.87
CA ASN A 277 -1.99 -24.29 0.25
C ASN A 277 -1.24 -23.86 -1.02
N GLN A 278 -0.65 -24.83 -1.72
CA GLN A 278 0.12 -24.63 -2.97
C GLN A 278 -0.70 -24.04 -4.15
N PHE A 279 -2.01 -24.00 -4.04
CA PHE A 279 -2.93 -23.41 -5.04
C PHE A 279 -3.49 -22.06 -4.60
N ASN A 280 -2.91 -21.44 -3.55
CA ASN A 280 -3.39 -20.21 -2.94
C ASN A 280 -4.81 -20.33 -2.32
N GLU A 281 -5.32 -21.56 -2.12
CA GLU A 281 -6.57 -21.77 -1.41
C GLU A 281 -6.33 -21.66 0.11
N THR A 282 -7.20 -20.91 0.76
CA THR A 282 -7.11 -20.63 2.20
C THR A 282 -7.58 -21.85 3.04
N THR A 283 -7.60 -21.70 4.36
CA THR A 283 -8.16 -22.73 5.26
C THR A 283 -9.67 -22.91 5.14
N VAL A 284 -10.35 -22.04 4.39
CA VAL A 284 -11.79 -22.12 4.07
C VAL A 284 -11.96 -22.54 2.61
N PRO A 285 -12.55 -23.71 2.32
CA PRO A 285 -12.65 -24.24 0.96
C PRO A 285 -13.37 -23.30 -0.02
N GLY A 286 -12.78 -23.11 -1.20
CA GLY A 286 -13.29 -22.25 -2.26
C GLY A 286 -13.05 -20.76 -2.03
N ILE A 287 -12.25 -20.40 -1.00
CA ILE A 287 -11.75 -19.03 -0.82
C ILE A 287 -10.24 -19.03 -1.01
N PHE A 288 -9.77 -18.20 -1.91
CA PHE A 288 -8.37 -18.04 -2.31
C PHE A 288 -7.87 -16.65 -1.91
N ALA A 289 -6.56 -16.49 -1.75
CA ALA A 289 -5.93 -15.19 -1.50
C ALA A 289 -4.67 -15.03 -2.34
N CYS A 290 -4.44 -13.82 -2.88
CA CYS A 290 -3.23 -13.53 -3.64
C CYS A 290 -2.81 -12.04 -3.53
N GLY A 291 -1.62 -11.74 -4.05
CA GLY A 291 -1.03 -10.41 -3.96
C GLY A 291 -0.64 -10.02 -2.53
N ASN A 292 -0.60 -8.72 -2.24
CA ASN A 292 -0.18 -8.19 -0.93
C ASN A 292 -1.12 -8.55 0.23
N ALA A 293 -2.34 -9.03 -0.05
CA ALA A 293 -3.21 -9.61 0.97
C ALA A 293 -2.66 -10.92 1.52
N LEU A 294 -1.90 -11.65 0.70
CA LEU A 294 -1.26 -12.90 1.09
C LEU A 294 0.13 -12.67 1.68
N HIS A 295 0.97 -11.95 0.97
CA HIS A 295 2.32 -11.62 1.42
C HIS A 295 2.80 -10.33 0.76
N VAL A 296 3.42 -9.45 1.55
CA VAL A 296 4.11 -8.27 1.05
C VAL A 296 5.57 -8.65 0.83
N HIS A 297 6.01 -8.58 -0.42
CA HIS A 297 7.42 -8.74 -0.80
C HIS A 297 8.08 -7.36 -0.79
N ASP A 298 9.08 -7.20 0.07
CA ASP A 298 9.93 -6.00 0.15
C ASP A 298 11.21 -6.23 -0.67
#